data_4764a145024e250eb7467d8f523a9fa8
#
_entry.id   4764a145024e250eb7467d8f523a9fa8
#
_cell.length_a   1.000
_cell.length_b   1.000
_cell.length_c   1.000
_cell.angle_alpha   90.00
_cell.angle_beta   90.00
_cell.angle_gamma   90.00
#
_symmetry.space_group_name_H-M   'P 1'
#
loop_
_entity.id
_entity.type
_entity.pdbx_description
1 polymer ?
#
loop_
_entity_poly.entity_id
_entity_poly.type
_entity_poly.pdbx_seq_one_letter_code
_entity_poly.pdbx_strand_id
1 'polypeptide(L)'
;MYQDPFENCEKIYPIQQKKVKQMINNIKEDSNVEKIVVFGSSVQDTCHMGSDVDFYIVLKQDQKITFKETLSFMYDIWTNYTVDSRMYEEITKKGVTVYERDIAG
;
A
#
# COMPACT_ATOMS: atom_id res chain seq x y z
N MET A 1 17.97 13.34 8.30
CA MET A 1 18.49 12.30 7.42
C MET A 1 17.59 12.11 6.22
N TYR A 2 18.16 12.09 5.04
CA TYR A 2 17.40 11.88 3.82
C TYR A 2 16.92 10.43 3.73
N GLN A 3 15.67 10.23 3.40
CA GLN A 3 15.09 8.92 3.26
C GLN A 3 14.72 8.71 1.79
N ASP A 4 15.15 7.58 1.23
CA ASP A 4 14.87 7.29 -0.17
C ASP A 4 13.35 7.24 -0.40
N PRO A 5 12.86 7.89 -1.45
CA PRO A 5 11.44 7.81 -1.79
C PRO A 5 11.09 6.42 -2.31
N PHE A 6 9.84 6.05 -2.11
CA PHE A 6 9.31 4.83 -2.72
C PHE A 6 8.69 5.19 -4.06
N GLU A 7 8.32 4.15 -4.83
CA GLU A 7 7.72 4.35 -6.14
C GLU A 7 6.47 5.22 -6.05
N ASN A 8 6.38 6.24 -6.89
CA ASN A 8 5.25 7.16 -6.95
C ASN A 8 4.97 7.92 -5.66
N CYS A 9 6.00 8.08 -4.83
CA CYS A 9 5.87 8.78 -3.55
C CYS A 9 5.21 10.16 -3.70
N GLU A 10 5.55 10.87 -4.77
CA GLU A 10 5.02 12.21 -5.01
C GLU A 10 3.50 12.24 -5.24
N LYS A 11 2.90 11.10 -5.53
CA LYS A 11 1.45 10.99 -5.75
C LYS A 11 0.67 10.71 -4.48
N ILE A 12 1.36 10.52 -3.36
CA ILE A 12 0.76 10.29 -2.07
C ILE A 12 0.80 11.59 -1.29
N TYR A 13 -0.29 11.93 -0.60
CA TYR A 13 -0.31 13.14 0.21
C TYR A 13 0.81 13.11 1.24
N PRO A 14 1.52 14.23 1.43
CA PRO A 14 2.69 14.27 2.33
C PRO A 14 2.45 13.72 3.72
N ILE A 15 1.27 13.97 4.28
CA ILE A 15 0.96 13.48 5.63
C ILE A 15 0.85 11.96 5.70
N GLN A 16 0.73 11.30 4.57
CA GLN A 16 0.62 9.84 4.53
C GLN A 16 1.87 9.15 4.03
N GLN A 17 2.81 9.88 3.46
CA GLN A 17 4.00 9.27 2.85
C GLN A 17 4.80 8.45 3.84
N LYS A 18 4.98 8.95 5.06
CA LYS A 18 5.74 8.26 6.08
C LYS A 18 5.06 6.94 6.47
N LYS A 19 3.75 6.97 6.57
CA LYS A 19 2.96 5.77 6.91
C LYS A 19 3.08 4.73 5.82
N VAL A 20 2.99 5.15 4.56
CA VAL A 20 3.12 4.24 3.42
C VAL A 20 4.51 3.63 3.39
N LYS A 21 5.54 4.42 3.61
CA LYS A 21 6.91 3.93 3.65
C LYS A 21 7.07 2.88 4.75
N GLN A 22 6.48 3.13 5.89
CA GLN A 22 6.52 2.21 7.02
C GLN A 22 5.88 0.86 6.67
N MET A 23 4.75 0.89 5.98
CA MET A 23 4.09 -0.33 5.54
C MET A 23 4.96 -1.11 4.55
N ILE A 24 5.52 -0.41 3.57
CA ILE A 24 6.38 -1.05 2.57
C ILE A 24 7.54 -1.76 3.25
N ASN A 25 8.23 -1.07 4.15
CA ASN A 25 9.38 -1.65 4.84
C ASN A 25 8.99 -2.83 5.73
N ASN A 26 7.75 -2.85 6.18
CA ASN A 26 7.27 -3.89 7.07
C ASN A 26 6.97 -5.20 6.35
N ILE A 27 6.47 -5.13 5.14
CA ILE A 27 5.98 -6.33 4.46
C ILE A 27 6.72 -6.69 3.17
N LYS A 28 7.61 -5.84 2.69
CA LYS A 28 8.30 -6.09 1.41
C LYS A 28 9.18 -7.34 1.42
N GLU A 29 9.60 -7.77 2.60
CA GLU A 29 10.44 -8.97 2.70
C GLU A 29 9.64 -10.27 2.69
N ASP A 30 8.33 -10.16 2.80
CA ASP A 30 7.48 -11.33 2.63
C ASP A 30 7.41 -11.66 1.14
N SER A 31 8.00 -12.79 0.76
CA SER A 31 8.09 -13.17 -0.65
C SER A 31 6.73 -13.40 -1.31
N ASN A 32 5.68 -13.53 -0.52
CA ASN A 32 4.32 -13.68 -1.03
C ASN A 32 3.72 -12.35 -1.49
N VAL A 33 4.30 -11.22 -1.06
CA VAL A 33 3.83 -9.89 -1.43
C VAL A 33 4.45 -9.50 -2.77
N GLU A 34 3.62 -9.31 -3.79
CA GLU A 34 4.10 -8.96 -5.12
C GLU A 34 3.96 -7.48 -5.43
N LYS A 35 2.94 -6.84 -4.88
CA LYS A 35 2.63 -5.46 -5.24
C LYS A 35 1.86 -4.79 -4.11
N ILE A 36 2.15 -3.51 -3.88
CA ILE A 36 1.43 -2.70 -2.89
C ILE A 36 0.88 -1.48 -3.60
N VAL A 37 -0.42 -1.26 -3.48
CA VAL A 37 -1.11 -0.11 -4.07
C VAL A 37 -1.78 0.66 -2.95
N VAL A 38 -1.67 1.99 -2.98
CA VAL A 38 -2.38 2.88 -2.05
C VAL A 38 -3.56 3.47 -2.80
N PHE A 39 -4.72 3.48 -2.16
CA PHE A 39 -5.91 4.06 -2.77
C PHE A 39 -6.74 4.78 -1.70
N GLY A 40 -7.90 5.31 -2.10
CA GLY A 40 -8.76 6.01 -1.18
C GLY A 40 -8.29 7.42 -0.89
N SER A 41 -8.54 7.91 0.33
CA SER A 41 -8.28 9.31 0.67
C SER A 41 -6.81 9.71 0.61
N SER A 42 -5.90 8.76 0.76
CA SER A 42 -4.46 9.07 0.72
C SER A 42 -3.98 9.56 -0.65
N VAL A 43 -4.78 9.34 -1.69
CA VAL A 43 -4.46 9.76 -3.06
C VAL A 43 -5.52 10.72 -3.60
N GLN A 44 -6.36 11.26 -2.74
CA GLN A 44 -7.47 12.16 -3.13
C GLN A 44 -7.44 13.45 -2.32
N ASP A 45 -8.13 14.48 -2.82
CA ASP A 45 -8.18 15.78 -2.17
C ASP A 45 -8.85 15.75 -0.80
N THR A 46 -9.54 14.66 -0.48
CA THR A 46 -10.23 14.52 0.80
C THR A 46 -9.31 14.04 1.93
N CYS A 47 -8.04 13.81 1.64
CA CYS A 47 -7.09 13.34 2.66
C CYS A 47 -6.90 14.38 3.76
N HIS A 48 -6.89 13.93 5.01
CA HIS A 48 -6.61 14.78 6.15
C HIS A 48 -5.84 13.97 7.22
N MET A 49 -5.39 14.64 8.26
CA MET A 49 -4.48 14.03 9.24
C MET A 49 -5.03 12.77 9.91
N GLY A 50 -6.33 12.70 10.09
CA GLY A 50 -6.96 11.54 10.73
C GLY A 50 -7.30 10.41 9.79
N SER A 51 -6.98 10.54 8.50
CA SER A 51 -7.35 9.52 7.52
C SER A 51 -6.57 8.23 7.72
N ASP A 52 -7.27 7.10 7.64
CA ASP A 52 -6.62 5.79 7.58
C ASP A 52 -5.99 5.64 6.20
N VAL A 53 -4.97 4.79 6.12
CA VAL A 53 -4.36 4.49 4.83
C VAL A 53 -4.95 3.18 4.30
N ASP A 54 -5.44 3.21 3.08
CA ASP A 54 -6.03 2.04 2.44
C ASP A 54 -5.02 1.40 1.50
N PHE A 55 -4.73 0.13 1.72
CA PHE A 55 -3.78 -0.63 0.92
C PHE A 55 -4.46 -1.76 0.18
N TYR A 56 -4.06 -1.95 -1.06
CA TYR A 56 -4.40 -3.14 -1.83
C TYR A 56 -3.10 -3.88 -2.10
N ILE A 57 -3.02 -5.14 -1.67
CA ILE A 57 -1.78 -5.90 -1.73
C ILE A 57 -2.01 -7.15 -2.58
N VAL A 58 -1.21 -7.29 -3.63
CA VAL A 58 -1.28 -8.47 -4.49
C VAL A 58 -0.38 -9.54 -3.92
N LEU A 59 -0.96 -10.70 -3.66
CA LEU A 59 -0.27 -11.84 -3.08
C LEU A 59 -0.20 -12.97 -4.10
N LYS A 60 0.88 -13.74 -4.04
CA LYS A 60 1.02 -14.94 -4.87
C LYS A 60 0.05 -16.02 -4.43
N GLN A 61 -0.14 -16.20 -3.14
CA GLN A 61 -1.01 -17.20 -2.55
C GLN A 61 -1.87 -16.56 -1.47
N ASP A 62 -3.02 -17.15 -1.21
CA ASP A 62 -3.94 -16.68 -0.19
C ASP A 62 -3.41 -17.06 1.20
N GLN A 63 -2.48 -16.28 1.70
CA GLN A 63 -1.84 -16.49 3.00
C GLN A 63 -1.78 -15.18 3.75
N LYS A 64 -1.64 -15.28 5.06
CA LYS A 64 -1.46 -14.10 5.90
C LYS A 64 -0.16 -13.38 5.54
N ILE A 65 -0.21 -12.05 5.55
CA ILE A 65 0.96 -11.23 5.32
C ILE A 65 1.81 -11.23 6.59
N THR A 66 3.12 -11.41 6.42
CA THR A 66 4.05 -11.38 7.54
C THR A 66 4.54 -9.96 7.78
N PHE A 67 4.28 -9.43 8.97
CA PHE A 67 4.73 -8.11 9.37
C PHE A 67 5.99 -8.25 10.22
N LYS A 68 6.97 -7.37 9.98
CA LYS A 68 8.21 -7.37 10.78
C LYS A 68 7.96 -6.81 12.18
N GLU A 69 7.08 -5.81 12.27
CA GLU A 69 6.79 -5.17 13.54
C GLU A 69 5.41 -4.54 13.51
N THR A 70 4.90 -4.17 14.67
CA THR A 70 3.59 -3.54 14.78
C THR A 70 3.65 -2.12 14.20
N LEU A 71 2.66 -1.81 13.36
CA LEU A 71 2.57 -0.48 12.78
C LEU A 71 1.92 0.48 13.75
N SER A 72 2.33 1.75 13.69
CA SER A 72 1.90 2.78 14.64
C SER A 72 0.71 3.60 14.16
N PHE A 73 0.11 3.23 13.05
CA PHE A 73 -1.01 3.98 12.47
C PHE A 73 -2.14 3.06 12.09
N MET A 74 -3.32 3.65 11.87
CA MET A 74 -4.50 2.88 11.44
C MET A 74 -4.46 2.68 9.94
N TYR A 75 -4.78 1.49 9.51
CA TYR A 75 -4.76 1.13 8.10
C TYR A 75 -5.77 0.04 7.81
N ASP A 76 -6.18 -0.06 6.55
CA ASP A 76 -7.03 -1.14 6.06
C ASP A 76 -6.29 -1.84 4.93
N ILE A 77 -6.40 -3.16 4.89
CA ILE A 77 -5.75 -3.97 3.85
C ILE A 77 -6.79 -4.81 3.13
N TRP A 78 -6.74 -4.74 1.80
CA TRP A 78 -7.44 -5.66 0.92
C TRP A 78 -6.41 -6.36 0.07
N THR A 79 -6.71 -7.59 -0.32
CA THR A 79 -5.81 -8.34 -1.19
C THR A 79 -6.56 -8.74 -2.46
N ASN A 80 -5.82 -9.29 -3.43
CA ASN A 80 -6.45 -9.83 -4.64
C ASN A 80 -7.39 -10.99 -4.35
N TYR A 81 -7.38 -11.52 -3.12
CA TYR A 81 -8.29 -12.59 -2.71
C TYR A 81 -9.51 -12.09 -1.92
N THR A 82 -9.48 -10.87 -1.44
CA THR A 82 -10.56 -10.33 -0.59
C THR A 82 -11.30 -9.16 -1.20
N VAL A 83 -10.74 -8.53 -2.23
CA VAL A 83 -11.34 -7.35 -2.86
C VAL A 83 -12.54 -7.77 -3.72
N ASP A 84 -13.61 -6.95 -3.70
CA ASP A 84 -14.73 -7.19 -4.61
C ASP A 84 -14.52 -6.43 -5.92
N SER A 85 -15.38 -6.66 -6.91
CA SER A 85 -15.18 -6.09 -8.23
C SER A 85 -15.31 -4.57 -8.25
N ARG A 86 -16.20 -4.02 -7.44
CA ARG A 86 -16.39 -2.56 -7.38
C ARG A 86 -15.14 -1.88 -6.81
N MET A 87 -14.62 -2.43 -5.73
CA MET A 87 -13.42 -1.89 -5.10
C MET A 87 -12.21 -2.05 -6.01
N TYR A 88 -12.09 -3.19 -6.67
CA TYR A 88 -11.00 -3.42 -7.61
C TYR A 88 -11.01 -2.40 -8.75
N GLU A 89 -12.20 -2.05 -9.23
CA GLU A 89 -12.34 -1.04 -10.28
C GLU A 89 -11.84 0.32 -9.79
N GLU A 90 -12.19 0.70 -8.56
CA GLU A 90 -11.70 1.96 -8.00
C GLU A 90 -10.18 1.94 -7.85
N ILE A 91 -9.63 0.82 -7.39
CA ILE A 91 -8.18 0.68 -7.21
C ILE A 91 -7.46 0.82 -8.55
N THR A 92 -7.96 0.19 -9.61
CA THR A 92 -7.30 0.27 -10.91
C THR A 92 -7.38 1.66 -11.52
N LYS A 93 -8.45 2.41 -11.23
CA LYS A 93 -8.62 3.77 -11.78
C LYS A 93 -7.85 4.82 -11.00
N LYS A 94 -7.81 4.72 -9.68
CA LYS A 94 -7.28 5.79 -8.83
C LYS A 94 -6.15 5.37 -7.92
N GLY A 95 -5.85 4.09 -7.84
CA GLY A 95 -4.79 3.62 -6.97
C GLY A 95 -3.42 4.00 -7.47
N VAL A 96 -2.48 4.12 -6.54
CA VAL A 96 -1.10 4.46 -6.83
C VAL A 96 -0.22 3.30 -6.39
N THR A 97 0.50 2.69 -7.32
CA THR A 97 1.41 1.60 -7.02
C THR A 97 2.65 2.17 -6.33
N VAL A 98 2.93 1.71 -5.13
CA VAL A 98 4.07 2.20 -4.35
C VAL A 98 5.16 1.16 -4.17
N TYR A 99 4.89 -0.08 -4.51
CA TYR A 99 5.89 -1.15 -4.47
C TYR A 99 5.46 -2.24 -5.43
N GLU A 100 6.41 -2.71 -6.21
CA GLU A 100 6.16 -3.84 -7.11
C GLU A 100 7.43 -4.66 -7.17
N ARG A 101 7.29 -5.95 -6.83
CA ARG A 101 8.44 -6.85 -6.85
C ARG A 101 8.87 -7.08 -8.30
N ASP A 102 10.17 -6.94 -8.52
CA ASP A 102 10.72 -7.20 -9.84
C ASP A 102 10.75 -8.70 -10.07
N ILE A 103 9.96 -9.13 -11.04
CA ILE A 103 9.93 -10.54 -11.44
C ILE A 103 10.85 -10.68 -12.67
N ALA A 104 12.06 -10.27 -12.53
CA ALA A 104 13.03 -10.42 -13.61
C ALA A 104 13.22 -11.92 -13.79
N GLY A 105 12.54 -12.39 -14.74
CA GLY A 105 12.42 -13.78 -14.98
C GLY A 105 13.64 -14.48 -15.41
#